data_664711a489c377513e846b729247bfee
#
_entry.id   664711a489c377513e846b729247bfee
#
_cell.length_a   1.000
_cell.length_b   1.000
_cell.length_c   1.000
_cell.angle_alpha   90.00
_cell.angle_beta   90.00
_cell.angle_gamma   90.00
#
_symmetry.space_group_name_H-M   'P 1'
#
loop_
_entity.id
_entity.type
_entity.pdbx_description
1 polymer ?
#
loop_
_entity_poly.entity_id
_entity_poly.type
_entity_poly.pdbx_seq_one_letter_code
_entity_poly.pdbx_strand_id
1 'polypeptide(L)'
;RSSDLENWNSLSSDTNSVLLNRATQGQYAPGSSFKVVTLLEFMRENPDYSSYSYNCTGSIENSGIKIHCYNGHVHGQVNLQDSLAYSCNTSFSNIGLSLDPSKFKKTAEEVLFDSKLPSDLPYSKSSFTLDGSAGNGTKMMTAMGQGETQVSPYHMALITSAIANGGKLMKPYLVDKVTNASGAVMKETDQEEYK
;
A
#
# COMPACT_ATOMS: atom_id res chain seq x y z
N ARG A 1 38.82 -1.46 -15.04
CA ARG A 1 39.89 -2.30 -14.42
C ARG A 1 39.32 -3.72 -14.23
N SER A 2 40.16 -4.78 -14.30
CA SER A 2 39.70 -6.17 -14.16
C SER A 2 39.02 -6.42 -12.81
N SER A 3 39.53 -5.84 -11.73
CA SER A 3 38.95 -5.91 -10.39
C SER A 3 37.53 -5.36 -10.30
N ASP A 4 37.19 -4.35 -11.11
CA ASP A 4 35.85 -3.76 -11.12
C ASP A 4 34.84 -4.69 -11.81
N LEU A 5 35.28 -5.42 -12.83
CA LEU A 5 34.47 -6.43 -13.52
C LEU A 5 34.24 -7.69 -12.66
N GLU A 6 35.27 -8.13 -11.93
CA GLU A 6 35.13 -9.26 -11.00
C GLU A 6 34.17 -8.94 -9.86
N ASN A 7 34.28 -7.76 -9.27
CA ASN A 7 33.34 -7.28 -8.26
C ASN A 7 31.91 -7.16 -8.80
N TRP A 8 31.75 -6.63 -10.01
CA TRP A 8 30.45 -6.51 -10.66
C TRP A 8 29.83 -7.90 -10.90
N ASN A 9 30.59 -8.83 -11.44
CA ASN A 9 30.10 -10.19 -11.67
C ASN A 9 29.69 -10.87 -10.35
N SER A 10 30.45 -10.70 -9.28
CA SER A 10 30.10 -11.21 -7.96
C SER A 10 28.80 -10.61 -7.44
N LEU A 11 28.61 -9.29 -7.53
CA LEU A 11 27.39 -8.61 -7.08
C LEU A 11 26.17 -8.95 -7.94
N SER A 12 26.37 -9.07 -9.27
CA SER A 12 25.28 -9.35 -10.20
C SER A 12 24.78 -10.81 -10.14
N SER A 13 25.64 -11.73 -9.69
CA SER A 13 25.30 -13.15 -9.50
C SER A 13 24.94 -13.50 -8.06
N ASP A 14 24.92 -12.53 -7.14
CA ASP A 14 24.61 -12.77 -5.73
C ASP A 14 23.14 -13.20 -5.55
N THR A 15 22.95 -14.35 -4.90
CA THR A 15 21.62 -14.95 -4.68
C THR A 15 20.71 -14.11 -3.78
N ASN A 16 21.28 -13.18 -3.00
CA ASN A 16 20.50 -12.24 -2.17
C ASN A 16 20.03 -11.01 -2.94
N SER A 17 20.30 -10.94 -4.26
CA SER A 17 19.89 -9.81 -5.11
C SER A 17 20.32 -8.45 -4.54
N VAL A 18 21.63 -8.34 -4.19
CA VAL A 18 22.18 -7.17 -3.50
C VAL A 18 22.07 -5.85 -4.31
N LEU A 19 21.93 -5.95 -5.64
CA LEU A 19 21.74 -4.82 -6.54
C LEU A 19 20.26 -4.40 -6.66
N LEU A 20 19.32 -5.18 -6.13
CA LEU A 20 17.91 -4.84 -6.19
C LEU A 20 17.61 -3.67 -5.24
N ASN A 21 17.07 -2.58 -5.77
CA ASN A 21 16.52 -1.51 -4.94
C ASN A 21 15.19 -1.98 -4.32
N ARG A 22 15.24 -2.52 -3.11
CA ARG A 22 14.06 -3.08 -2.42
C ARG A 22 12.98 -2.04 -2.14
N ALA A 23 13.36 -0.76 -2.02
CA ALA A 23 12.39 0.30 -1.78
C ALA A 23 11.48 0.56 -2.99
N THR A 24 12.04 0.55 -4.20
CA THR A 24 11.28 0.87 -5.42
C THR A 24 10.92 -0.37 -6.24
N GLN A 25 11.75 -1.42 -6.20
CA GLN A 25 11.60 -2.62 -7.04
C GLN A 25 11.14 -3.86 -6.26
N GLY A 26 11.26 -3.86 -4.93
CA GLY A 26 10.76 -4.95 -4.09
C GLY A 26 9.23 -5.01 -4.13
N GLN A 27 8.69 -6.24 -4.19
CA GLN A 27 7.24 -6.51 -4.21
C GLN A 27 6.89 -7.29 -2.95
N TYR A 28 5.99 -6.73 -2.15
CA TYR A 28 5.63 -7.29 -0.85
C TYR A 28 4.12 -7.24 -0.65
N ALA A 29 3.57 -8.20 0.08
CA ALA A 29 2.23 -8.05 0.63
C ALA A 29 2.22 -6.83 1.57
N PRO A 30 1.33 -5.84 1.37
CA PRO A 30 1.37 -4.59 2.11
C PRO A 30 1.06 -4.74 3.61
N GLY A 31 0.40 -5.82 4.00
CA GLY A 31 -0.05 -6.02 5.37
C GLY A 31 -0.95 -4.89 5.85
N SER A 32 -0.91 -4.59 7.13
CA SER A 32 -1.80 -3.61 7.76
C SER A 32 -1.66 -2.18 7.23
N SER A 33 -0.60 -1.83 6.51
CA SER A 33 -0.51 -0.53 5.86
C SER A 33 -1.55 -0.35 4.74
N PHE A 34 -2.01 -1.44 4.13
CA PHE A 34 -3.05 -1.42 3.10
C PHE A 34 -4.45 -1.06 3.65
N LYS A 35 -4.68 -1.19 4.95
CA LYS A 35 -5.96 -0.88 5.59
C LYS A 35 -6.43 0.55 5.31
N VAL A 36 -5.52 1.48 5.05
CA VAL A 36 -5.87 2.85 4.65
C VAL A 36 -6.59 2.86 3.28
N VAL A 37 -6.20 2.01 2.33
CA VAL A 37 -6.86 1.89 1.03
C VAL A 37 -8.23 1.23 1.19
N THR A 38 -8.33 0.21 2.04
CA THR A 38 -9.60 -0.43 2.40
C THR A 38 -10.58 0.56 3.01
N LEU A 39 -10.10 1.47 3.89
CA LEU A 39 -10.93 2.51 4.48
C LEU A 39 -11.41 3.51 3.44
N LEU A 40 -10.58 3.91 2.48
CA LEU A 40 -10.99 4.81 1.40
C LEU A 40 -12.20 4.25 0.66
N GLU A 41 -12.17 2.97 0.29
CA GLU A 41 -13.31 2.34 -0.37
C GLU A 41 -14.51 2.21 0.56
N PHE A 42 -14.31 1.75 1.79
CA PHE A 42 -15.40 1.61 2.75
C PHE A 42 -16.15 2.92 2.97
N MET A 43 -15.43 4.03 3.15
CA MET A 43 -16.03 5.35 3.36
C MET A 43 -16.76 5.86 2.10
N ARG A 44 -16.33 5.49 0.90
CA ARG A 44 -17.00 5.81 -0.37
C ARG A 44 -18.31 5.05 -0.53
N GLU A 45 -18.31 3.77 -0.20
CA GLU A 45 -19.51 2.93 -0.32
C GLU A 45 -20.53 3.20 0.81
N ASN A 46 -20.09 3.74 1.94
CA ASN A 46 -20.89 3.92 3.15
C ASN A 46 -20.85 5.36 3.63
N PRO A 47 -21.77 6.23 3.18
CA PRO A 47 -21.82 7.63 3.62
C PRO A 47 -21.99 7.78 5.15
N ASP A 48 -22.59 6.80 5.80
CA ASP A 48 -22.75 6.72 7.26
C ASP A 48 -21.64 5.90 7.95
N TYR A 49 -20.42 5.93 7.40
CA TYR A 49 -19.26 5.20 7.92
C TYR A 49 -18.93 5.51 9.39
N SER A 50 -19.35 6.68 9.89
CA SER A 50 -19.16 7.08 11.29
C SER A 50 -19.96 6.21 12.27
N SER A 51 -21.05 5.60 11.81
CA SER A 51 -21.86 4.67 12.60
C SER A 51 -21.30 3.25 12.68
N TYR A 52 -20.19 2.97 11.94
CA TYR A 52 -19.59 1.65 11.93
C TYR A 52 -19.21 1.18 13.33
N SER A 53 -19.62 -0.04 13.64
CA SER A 53 -19.35 -0.69 14.92
C SER A 53 -19.17 -2.20 14.71
N TYR A 54 -18.15 -2.76 15.33
CA TYR A 54 -17.85 -4.19 15.23
C TYR A 54 -17.38 -4.74 16.57
N ASN A 55 -17.86 -5.91 16.97
CA ASN A 55 -17.41 -6.60 18.18
C ASN A 55 -16.32 -7.63 17.85
N CYS A 56 -15.07 -7.26 18.11
CA CYS A 56 -13.93 -8.14 17.86
C CYS A 56 -13.75 -9.16 18.97
N THR A 57 -13.94 -10.42 18.66
CA THR A 57 -13.74 -11.57 19.56
C THR A 57 -12.39 -12.27 19.35
N GLY A 58 -11.44 -11.63 18.63
CA GLY A 58 -10.11 -12.17 18.35
C GLY A 58 -10.03 -13.02 17.08
N SER A 59 -11.14 -13.51 16.54
CA SER A 59 -11.20 -14.23 15.26
C SER A 59 -12.50 -13.99 14.52
N ILE A 60 -12.47 -14.14 13.20
CA ILE A 60 -13.64 -14.16 12.32
C ILE A 60 -13.51 -15.35 11.37
N GLU A 61 -14.60 -16.02 11.07
CA GLU A 61 -14.64 -17.13 10.13
C GLU A 61 -15.75 -16.91 9.11
N ASN A 62 -15.41 -17.10 7.83
CA ASN A 62 -16.37 -17.06 6.75
C ASN A 62 -15.92 -18.00 5.62
N SER A 63 -16.85 -18.79 5.06
CA SER A 63 -16.60 -19.74 3.96
C SER A 63 -15.41 -20.67 4.23
N GLY A 64 -15.22 -21.13 5.48
CA GLY A 64 -14.14 -22.04 5.88
C GLY A 64 -12.78 -21.37 6.07
N ILE A 65 -12.67 -20.05 5.90
CA ILE A 65 -11.46 -19.29 6.14
C ILE A 65 -11.58 -18.56 7.48
N LYS A 66 -10.64 -18.84 8.37
CA LYS A 66 -10.55 -18.22 9.69
C LYS A 66 -9.38 -17.26 9.77
N ILE A 67 -9.67 -16.03 10.15
CA ILE A 67 -8.68 -14.96 10.34
C ILE A 67 -8.63 -14.60 11.82
N HIS A 68 -7.43 -14.38 12.34
CA HIS A 68 -7.19 -13.98 13.71
C HIS A 68 -6.57 -12.58 13.78
N CYS A 69 -6.89 -11.85 14.83
CA CYS A 69 -6.09 -10.72 15.25
C CYS A 69 -4.70 -11.21 15.73
N TYR A 70 -3.72 -10.31 15.77
CA TYR A 70 -2.38 -10.65 16.20
C TYR A 70 -2.41 -11.31 17.58
N ASN A 71 -1.77 -12.48 17.71
CA ASN A 71 -1.78 -13.31 18.92
C ASN A 71 -3.18 -13.61 19.49
N GLY A 72 -4.23 -13.62 18.65
CA GLY A 72 -5.59 -13.86 19.09
C GLY A 72 -6.18 -12.74 19.97
N HIS A 73 -5.61 -11.52 19.92
CA HIS A 73 -6.06 -10.42 20.75
C HIS A 73 -7.53 -10.06 20.52
N VAL A 74 -8.28 -9.89 21.60
CA VAL A 74 -9.70 -9.50 21.60
C VAL A 74 -9.79 -8.00 21.84
N HIS A 75 -10.20 -7.22 20.84
CA HIS A 75 -10.32 -5.76 20.96
C HIS A 75 -11.67 -5.32 21.55
N GLY A 76 -12.67 -6.24 21.62
CA GLY A 76 -14.03 -5.90 22.05
C GLY A 76 -14.75 -5.02 21.03
N GLN A 77 -15.57 -4.12 21.52
CA GLN A 77 -16.32 -3.20 20.67
C GLN A 77 -15.39 -2.14 20.09
N VAL A 78 -15.33 -2.05 18.76
CA VAL A 78 -14.50 -1.08 18.03
C VAL A 78 -15.35 -0.33 17.00
N ASN A 79 -15.14 0.97 16.89
CA ASN A 79 -15.61 1.79 15.79
C ASN A 79 -14.59 1.77 14.63
N LEU A 80 -14.79 2.56 13.59
CA LEU A 80 -13.90 2.58 12.43
C LEU A 80 -12.49 3.10 12.78
N GLN A 81 -12.40 4.14 13.61
CA GLN A 81 -11.14 4.73 14.07
C GLN A 81 -10.35 3.73 14.94
N ASP A 82 -11.01 3.11 15.90
CA ASP A 82 -10.40 2.09 16.77
C ASP A 82 -9.95 0.87 15.96
N SER A 83 -10.72 0.48 14.95
CA SER A 83 -10.37 -0.63 14.04
C SER A 83 -9.04 -0.37 13.34
N LEU A 84 -8.77 0.87 12.91
CA LEU A 84 -7.50 1.25 12.32
C LEU A 84 -6.40 1.39 13.38
N ALA A 85 -6.68 2.08 14.48
CA ALA A 85 -5.71 2.36 15.54
C ALA A 85 -5.14 1.08 16.17
N TYR A 86 -6.01 0.08 16.39
CA TYR A 86 -5.61 -1.24 16.93
C TYR A 86 -5.20 -2.22 15.83
N SER A 87 -5.27 -1.80 14.57
CA SER A 87 -5.00 -2.69 13.43
C SER A 87 -5.81 -3.98 13.49
N CYS A 88 -7.10 -3.91 13.84
CA CYS A 88 -7.97 -5.05 14.08
C CYS A 88 -8.23 -5.84 12.80
N ASN A 89 -7.60 -7.00 12.65
CA ASN A 89 -7.75 -7.84 11.45
C ASN A 89 -9.18 -8.30 11.23
N THR A 90 -9.87 -8.69 12.29
CA THR A 90 -11.25 -9.20 12.18
C THR A 90 -12.24 -8.13 11.77
N SER A 91 -12.09 -6.90 12.26
CA SER A 91 -12.87 -5.74 11.81
C SER A 91 -12.63 -5.45 10.33
N PHE A 92 -11.36 -5.41 9.88
CA PHE A 92 -11.05 -5.18 8.47
C PHE A 92 -11.50 -6.34 7.56
N SER A 93 -11.47 -7.58 8.04
CA SER A 93 -12.07 -8.71 7.33
C SER A 93 -13.59 -8.54 7.18
N ASN A 94 -14.27 -8.11 8.23
CA ASN A 94 -15.70 -7.80 8.18
C ASN A 94 -16.02 -6.66 7.20
N ILE A 95 -15.23 -5.60 7.20
CA ILE A 95 -15.32 -4.52 6.21
C ILE A 95 -15.16 -5.09 4.80
N GLY A 96 -14.11 -5.90 4.56
CA GLY A 96 -13.86 -6.52 3.26
C GLY A 96 -15.00 -7.36 2.73
N LEU A 97 -15.73 -8.05 3.60
CA LEU A 97 -16.94 -8.82 3.22
C LEU A 97 -18.05 -7.93 2.68
N SER A 98 -18.18 -6.69 3.18
CA SER A 98 -19.22 -5.75 2.77
C SER A 98 -18.89 -4.99 1.48
N LEU A 99 -17.61 -4.89 1.08
CA LEU A 99 -17.19 -4.13 -0.08
C LEU A 99 -17.54 -4.81 -1.41
N ASP A 100 -17.88 -4.01 -2.41
CA ASP A 100 -17.95 -4.43 -3.80
C ASP A 100 -16.52 -4.58 -4.37
N PRO A 101 -16.11 -5.79 -4.82
CA PRO A 101 -14.75 -6.02 -5.29
C PRO A 101 -14.37 -5.17 -6.50
N SER A 102 -15.30 -4.87 -7.40
CA SER A 102 -15.03 -4.09 -8.61
C SER A 102 -14.82 -2.60 -8.27
N LYS A 103 -15.57 -2.08 -7.31
CA LYS A 103 -15.36 -0.71 -6.81
C LYS A 103 -14.06 -0.61 -6.03
N PHE A 104 -13.75 -1.61 -5.20
CA PHE A 104 -12.49 -1.66 -4.46
C PHE A 104 -11.29 -1.70 -5.42
N LYS A 105 -11.38 -2.48 -6.52
CA LYS A 105 -10.36 -2.47 -7.58
C LYS A 105 -10.19 -1.06 -8.17
N LYS A 106 -11.27 -0.38 -8.47
CA LYS A 106 -11.22 0.99 -8.99
C LYS A 106 -10.54 1.95 -8.02
N THR A 107 -10.86 1.86 -6.73
CA THR A 107 -10.17 2.68 -5.71
C THR A 107 -8.68 2.34 -5.63
N ALA A 108 -8.29 1.06 -5.72
CA ALA A 108 -6.89 0.68 -5.79
C ALA A 108 -6.18 1.26 -7.04
N GLU A 109 -6.83 1.24 -8.20
CA GLU A 109 -6.31 1.86 -9.43
C GLU A 109 -6.20 3.40 -9.31
N GLU A 110 -7.11 4.04 -8.61
CA GLU A 110 -7.04 5.48 -8.33
C GLU A 110 -5.85 5.85 -7.45
N VAL A 111 -5.42 4.98 -6.55
CA VAL A 111 -4.19 5.14 -5.78
C VAL A 111 -2.98 4.46 -6.43
N LEU A 112 -3.03 4.25 -7.75
CA LEU A 112 -1.96 3.82 -8.64
C LEU A 112 -1.57 2.33 -8.58
N PHE A 113 -2.37 1.45 -7.99
CA PHE A 113 -2.20 0.03 -8.26
C PHE A 113 -2.45 -0.25 -9.76
N ASP A 114 -1.78 -1.24 -10.32
CA ASP A 114 -1.85 -1.59 -11.75
C ASP A 114 -1.53 -0.43 -12.72
N SER A 115 -0.96 0.67 -12.22
CA SER A 115 -0.68 1.91 -12.96
C SER A 115 0.80 2.29 -12.91
N LYS A 116 1.18 3.31 -13.66
CA LYS A 116 2.53 3.90 -13.59
C LYS A 116 2.65 4.77 -12.35
N LEU A 117 3.80 4.70 -11.69
CA LEU A 117 4.14 5.60 -10.58
C LEU A 117 4.92 6.82 -11.09
N PRO A 118 4.79 7.99 -10.44
CA PRO A 118 5.58 9.18 -10.77
C PRO A 118 7.00 9.03 -10.23
N SER A 119 7.85 8.31 -10.95
CA SER A 119 9.22 8.03 -10.53
C SER A 119 10.19 8.11 -11.70
N ASP A 120 11.31 8.78 -11.49
CA ASP A 120 12.46 8.75 -12.39
C ASP A 120 13.42 7.59 -12.08
N LEU A 121 13.21 6.90 -10.95
CA LEU A 121 13.95 5.70 -10.58
C LEU A 121 13.29 4.44 -11.18
N PRO A 122 14.08 3.40 -11.47
CA PRO A 122 13.53 2.09 -11.77
C PRO A 122 12.65 1.58 -10.64
N TYR A 123 11.43 1.14 -10.95
CA TYR A 123 10.49 0.60 -9.98
C TYR A 123 9.72 -0.59 -10.54
N SER A 124 9.17 -1.39 -9.64
CA SER A 124 8.21 -2.43 -9.98
C SER A 124 6.78 -1.92 -9.81
N LYS A 125 5.93 -2.26 -10.77
CA LYS A 125 4.51 -1.90 -10.74
C LYS A 125 3.79 -2.74 -9.68
N SER A 126 3.04 -2.08 -8.80
CA SER A 126 2.21 -2.75 -7.81
C SER A 126 0.98 -3.38 -8.45
N SER A 127 0.49 -4.47 -7.88
CA SER A 127 -0.66 -5.22 -8.41
C SER A 127 -1.77 -5.38 -7.38
N PHE A 128 -3.00 -5.25 -7.85
CA PHE A 128 -4.21 -5.51 -7.08
C PHE A 128 -5.07 -6.53 -7.82
N THR A 129 -5.26 -7.69 -7.22
CA THR A 129 -5.84 -8.86 -7.91
C THR A 129 -7.32 -9.10 -7.63
N LEU A 130 -7.92 -8.40 -6.65
CA LEU A 130 -9.33 -8.55 -6.33
C LEU A 130 -10.22 -8.12 -7.49
N ASP A 131 -11.19 -8.94 -7.86
CA ASP A 131 -12.18 -8.66 -8.90
C ASP A 131 -13.59 -9.13 -8.50
N GLY A 132 -14.56 -8.96 -9.40
CA GLY A 132 -15.95 -9.29 -9.15
C GLY A 132 -16.24 -10.80 -8.93
N SER A 133 -15.28 -11.67 -9.25
CA SER A 133 -15.39 -13.12 -9.02
C SER A 133 -14.85 -13.59 -7.66
N ALA A 134 -14.25 -12.66 -6.89
CA ALA A 134 -13.56 -12.97 -5.65
C ALA A 134 -14.49 -13.55 -4.58
N GLY A 135 -14.11 -14.70 -4.04
CA GLY A 135 -14.79 -15.31 -2.91
C GLY A 135 -14.55 -14.55 -1.59
N ASN A 136 -15.37 -14.84 -0.59
CA ASN A 136 -15.34 -14.16 0.72
C ASN A 136 -13.96 -14.22 1.39
N GLY A 137 -13.27 -15.36 1.30
CA GLY A 137 -11.93 -15.49 1.86
C GLY A 137 -10.92 -14.54 1.24
N THR A 138 -10.93 -14.40 -0.08
CA THR A 138 -10.07 -13.44 -0.80
C THR A 138 -10.41 -12.01 -0.42
N LYS A 139 -11.69 -11.66 -0.31
CA LYS A 139 -12.15 -10.33 0.14
C LYS A 139 -11.61 -10.01 1.54
N MET A 140 -11.74 -10.95 2.49
CA MET A 140 -11.23 -10.75 3.86
C MET A 140 -9.72 -10.56 3.89
N MET A 141 -8.97 -11.41 3.18
CA MET A 141 -7.50 -11.36 3.13
C MET A 141 -7.02 -10.06 2.49
N THR A 142 -7.57 -9.68 1.35
CA THR A 142 -7.20 -8.45 0.64
C THR A 142 -7.48 -7.20 1.48
N ALA A 143 -8.62 -7.14 2.15
CA ALA A 143 -8.99 -5.97 2.96
C ALA A 143 -8.04 -5.70 4.14
N MET A 144 -7.32 -6.69 4.63
CA MET A 144 -6.29 -6.50 5.66
C MET A 144 -4.86 -6.45 5.10
N GLY A 145 -4.72 -6.41 3.76
CA GLY A 145 -3.43 -6.28 3.08
C GLY A 145 -2.64 -7.57 2.97
N GLN A 146 -3.32 -8.71 3.04
CA GLN A 146 -2.77 -10.03 2.79
C GLN A 146 -3.31 -10.57 1.44
N GLY A 147 -2.91 -11.77 1.07
CA GLY A 147 -3.30 -12.37 -0.20
C GLY A 147 -2.31 -12.02 -1.32
N GLU A 148 -2.82 -11.83 -2.54
CA GLU A 148 -2.00 -11.67 -3.74
C GLU A 148 -1.66 -10.22 -4.10
N THR A 149 -2.17 -9.24 -3.36
CA THR A 149 -1.83 -7.82 -3.55
C THR A 149 -0.35 -7.60 -3.27
N GLN A 150 0.36 -6.99 -4.23
CA GLN A 150 1.80 -6.73 -4.13
C GLN A 150 2.07 -5.23 -4.29
N VAL A 151 2.93 -4.70 -3.45
CA VAL A 151 3.27 -3.28 -3.46
C VAL A 151 4.73 -3.06 -3.07
N SER A 152 5.36 -2.03 -3.62
CA SER A 152 6.67 -1.58 -3.16
C SER A 152 6.54 -0.62 -1.97
N PRO A 153 7.54 -0.56 -1.07
CA PRO A 153 7.58 0.45 -0.01
C PRO A 153 7.45 1.88 -0.53
N TYR A 154 8.05 2.17 -1.68
CA TYR A 154 7.95 3.44 -2.36
C TYR A 154 6.48 3.80 -2.71
N HIS A 155 5.74 2.86 -3.28
CA HIS A 155 4.33 3.11 -3.62
C HIS A 155 3.47 3.33 -2.37
N MET A 156 3.68 2.55 -1.30
CA MET A 156 2.98 2.81 -0.03
C MET A 156 3.32 4.17 0.57
N ALA A 157 4.56 4.63 0.42
CA ALA A 157 4.96 5.97 0.83
C ALA A 157 4.23 7.06 0.02
N LEU A 158 4.06 6.88 -1.30
CA LEU A 158 3.29 7.79 -2.15
C LEU A 158 1.82 7.89 -1.70
N ILE A 159 1.16 6.74 -1.46
CA ILE A 159 -0.23 6.71 -0.96
C ILE A 159 -0.34 7.45 0.38
N THR A 160 0.55 7.15 1.31
CA THR A 160 0.54 7.79 2.63
C THR A 160 0.82 9.29 2.54
N SER A 161 1.73 9.71 1.66
CA SER A 161 2.02 11.12 1.41
C SER A 161 0.82 11.86 0.84
N ALA A 162 0.10 11.24 -0.10
CA ALA A 162 -1.13 11.83 -0.66
C ALA A 162 -2.21 12.02 0.44
N ILE A 163 -2.41 11.03 1.29
CA ILE A 163 -3.36 11.13 2.42
C ILE A 163 -2.96 12.26 3.36
N ALA A 164 -1.68 12.34 3.74
CA ALA A 164 -1.15 13.40 4.61
C ALA A 164 -1.23 14.79 3.99
N ASN A 165 -1.24 14.87 2.66
CA ASN A 165 -1.30 16.13 1.88
C ASN A 165 -2.73 16.43 1.38
N GLY A 166 -3.75 16.03 2.12
CA GLY A 166 -5.14 16.35 1.80
C GLY A 166 -5.67 15.69 0.51
N GLY A 167 -5.12 14.54 0.13
CA GLY A 167 -5.51 13.78 -1.05
C GLY A 167 -4.71 14.11 -2.31
N LYS A 168 -3.73 15.00 -2.25
CA LYS A 168 -2.91 15.43 -3.38
C LYS A 168 -1.58 14.69 -3.43
N LEU A 169 -1.37 13.93 -4.49
CA LEU A 169 -0.10 13.28 -4.76
C LEU A 169 0.84 14.23 -5.51
N MET A 170 1.93 14.60 -4.87
CA MET A 170 3.00 15.37 -5.50
C MET A 170 3.97 14.43 -6.23
N LYS A 171 4.50 14.88 -7.37
CA LYS A 171 5.56 14.16 -8.08
C LYS A 171 6.85 14.21 -7.26
N PRO A 172 7.42 13.08 -6.84
CA PRO A 172 8.68 13.07 -6.12
C PRO A 172 9.84 13.48 -7.02
N TYR A 173 10.82 14.16 -6.45
CA TYR A 173 12.06 14.52 -7.11
C TYR A 173 13.26 14.30 -6.19
N LEU A 174 14.45 14.09 -6.77
CA LEU A 174 15.69 13.84 -6.04
C LEU A 174 16.59 15.06 -6.00
N VAL A 175 16.50 15.93 -7.01
CA VAL A 175 17.33 17.14 -7.13
C VAL A 175 16.45 18.34 -6.87
N ASP A 176 16.64 18.98 -5.73
CA ASP A 176 15.94 20.20 -5.35
C ASP A 176 16.40 21.39 -6.22
N LYS A 177 17.71 21.58 -6.30
CA LYS A 177 18.30 22.68 -7.08
C LYS A 177 19.70 22.33 -7.59
N VAL A 178 20.09 23.01 -8.64
CA VAL A 178 21.45 23.01 -9.21
C VAL A 178 22.06 24.37 -9.01
N THR A 179 23.24 24.40 -8.41
CA THR A 179 23.99 25.65 -8.19
C THR A 179 25.32 25.63 -8.97
N ASN A 180 25.83 26.81 -9.33
CA ASN A 180 27.20 26.96 -9.86
C ASN A 180 28.25 26.93 -8.74
N ALA A 181 29.53 27.04 -9.11
CA ALA A 181 30.62 26.99 -8.16
C ALA A 181 30.63 28.16 -7.14
N SER A 182 29.97 29.27 -7.44
CA SER A 182 29.80 30.42 -6.53
C SER A 182 28.57 30.30 -5.62
N GLY A 183 27.78 29.23 -5.75
CA GLY A 183 26.57 29.01 -4.97
C GLY A 183 25.30 29.65 -5.55
N ALA A 184 25.38 30.32 -6.70
CA ALA A 184 24.22 30.89 -7.35
C ALA A 184 23.33 29.77 -7.94
N VAL A 185 22.00 29.82 -7.68
CA VAL A 185 21.03 28.86 -8.20
C VAL A 185 20.93 29.00 -9.72
N MET A 186 21.20 27.92 -10.44
CA MET A 186 21.13 27.85 -11.90
C MET A 186 19.80 27.22 -12.34
N LYS A 187 19.24 26.30 -11.53
CA LYS A 187 17.96 25.66 -11.77
C LYS A 187 17.39 25.22 -10.42
N GLU A 188 16.11 25.37 -10.27
CA GLU A 188 15.33 24.84 -9.14
C GLU A 188 14.25 23.90 -9.67
N THR A 189 13.89 22.89 -8.90
CA THR A 189 12.84 21.94 -9.28
C THR A 189 11.49 22.47 -8.79
N ASP A 190 10.57 22.70 -9.71
CA ASP A 190 9.21 23.09 -9.38
C ASP A 190 8.45 21.91 -8.75
N GLN A 191 7.64 22.21 -7.74
CA GLN A 191 6.74 21.23 -7.16
C GLN A 191 5.56 21.02 -8.10
N GLU A 192 5.36 19.78 -8.54
CA GLU A 192 4.30 19.39 -9.48
C GLU A 192 3.30 18.44 -8.80
N GLU A 193 2.01 18.77 -8.85
CA GLU A 193 0.95 17.86 -8.47
C GLU A 193 0.77 16.81 -9.58
N TYR A 194 0.88 15.53 -9.21
CA TYR A 194 0.72 14.42 -10.16
C TYR A 194 -0.74 13.97 -10.27
N LYS A 195 -1.45 13.94 -9.15
CA LYS A 195 -2.84 13.46 -9.08
C LYS A 195 -3.57 13.97 -7.81
#